data_4ea904365eb2e3b202d83b19c81c3b12
#
_entry.id   4ea904365eb2e3b202d83b19c81c3b12
#
_cell.length_a   1.000
_cell.length_b   1.000
_cell.length_c   1.000
_cell.angle_alpha   90.00
_cell.angle_beta   90.00
_cell.angle_gamma   90.00
#
_symmetry.space_group_name_H-M   'P 1'
#
loop_
_entity.id
_entity.type
_entity.pdbx_description
1 polymer ?
#
loop_
_entity_poly.entity_id
_entity_poly.type
_entity_poly.pdbx_seq_one_letter_code
_entity_poly.pdbx_strand_id
1 'polypeptide(L)'
;LRFDIQGMRLGDDALGRRSATIRTAPPSLIGLGVLRTHAVTLDYVSGRFQLHPRAKPEPARAPSGFGLMPGTAGVRVRQLYEGSAAKRAGLRLGDQVVAIDERAFPTRDIGCEVTRWLVEDRPAATARRLTVLREGARVVIDLAKNRAGAREGARSR
;
A
#
# COMPACT_ATOMS: atom_id res chain seq x y z
N LEU A 1 10.25 -1.60 8.69
CA LEU A 1 9.92 -0.43 9.51
C LEU A 1 9.55 0.73 8.59
N ARG A 2 8.44 1.43 8.88
CA ARG A 2 8.01 2.65 8.18
C ARG A 2 8.16 3.84 9.13
N PHE A 3 8.61 4.97 8.60
CA PHE A 3 8.81 6.22 9.34
C PHE A 3 8.58 7.43 8.42
N ASP A 4 8.43 8.61 8.99
CA ASP A 4 8.28 9.84 8.24
C ASP A 4 9.60 10.61 8.25
N ILE A 5 10.04 11.00 7.06
CA ILE A 5 11.19 11.88 6.85
C ILE A 5 10.67 13.31 6.73
N GLN A 6 11.23 14.21 7.52
CA GLN A 6 11.01 15.65 7.42
C GLN A 6 12.04 16.25 6.45
N GLY A 7 11.61 17.21 5.63
CA GLY A 7 12.53 18.00 4.81
C GLY A 7 13.29 17.21 3.73
N MET A 8 12.71 16.14 3.18
CA MET A 8 13.34 15.39 2.09
C MET A 8 13.59 16.28 0.88
N ARG A 9 14.78 16.18 0.30
CA ARG A 9 15.17 16.85 -0.95
C ARG A 9 15.65 15.83 -1.97
N LEU A 10 15.50 16.17 -3.24
CA LEU A 10 16.05 15.41 -4.37
C LEU A 10 16.68 16.41 -5.34
N GLY A 11 17.99 16.51 -5.33
CA GLY A 11 18.69 17.65 -5.93
C GLY A 11 18.26 18.95 -5.25
N ASP A 12 17.86 19.93 -6.04
CA ASP A 12 17.37 21.22 -5.55
C ASP A 12 15.88 21.21 -5.17
N ASP A 13 15.15 20.17 -5.56
CA ASP A 13 13.71 20.06 -5.30
C ASP A 13 13.41 19.65 -3.85
N ALA A 14 12.65 20.49 -3.14
CA ALA A 14 12.15 20.18 -1.81
C ALA A 14 10.89 19.30 -1.93
N LEU A 15 11.00 18.06 -1.48
CA LEU A 15 9.89 17.10 -1.53
C LEU A 15 9.03 17.13 -0.26
N GLY A 16 9.42 17.90 0.77
CA GLY A 16 8.72 18.04 2.04
C GLY A 16 8.68 16.74 2.85
N ARG A 17 7.64 16.60 3.69
CA ARG A 17 7.45 15.38 4.50
C ARG A 17 7.07 14.20 3.64
N ARG A 18 7.75 13.09 3.79
CA ARG A 18 7.50 11.84 3.06
C ARG A 18 7.60 10.63 3.98
N SER A 19 6.76 9.65 3.71
CA SER A 19 6.82 8.36 4.38
C SER A 19 7.84 7.46 3.70
N ALA A 20 8.73 6.87 4.47
CA ALA A 20 9.77 5.98 4.00
C ALA A 20 9.70 4.60 4.66
N THR A 21 10.27 3.61 4.02
CA THR A 21 10.42 2.26 4.55
C THR A 21 11.87 1.84 4.45
N ILE A 22 12.43 1.33 5.54
CA ILE A 22 13.77 0.75 5.54
C ILE A 22 13.79 -0.53 4.71
N ARG A 23 14.74 -0.63 3.81
CA ARG A 23 15.09 -1.87 3.10
C ARG A 23 16.44 -2.36 3.60
N THR A 24 16.58 -3.67 3.66
CA THR A 24 17.83 -4.32 4.11
C THR A 24 18.79 -4.58 2.96
N ALA A 25 18.33 -4.42 1.71
CA ALA A 25 19.14 -4.67 0.52
C ALA A 25 19.13 -3.46 -0.43
N PRO A 26 20.27 -3.16 -1.10
CA PRO A 26 20.35 -2.14 -2.14
C PRO A 26 19.51 -2.56 -3.38
N PRO A 27 19.19 -1.63 -4.29
CA PRO A 27 19.44 -0.20 -4.20
C PRO A 27 18.39 0.55 -3.36
N SER A 28 18.67 1.80 -2.99
CA SER A 28 17.63 2.72 -2.50
C SER A 28 16.66 3.05 -3.63
N LEU A 29 15.37 3.11 -3.33
CA LEU A 29 14.32 3.34 -4.31
C LEU A 29 13.49 4.57 -3.96
N ILE A 30 13.20 5.38 -4.97
CA ILE A 30 12.20 6.44 -4.87
C ILE A 30 10.88 5.88 -5.40
N GLY A 31 9.89 5.82 -4.51
CA GLY A 31 8.59 5.26 -4.85
C GLY A 31 7.72 6.22 -5.66
N LEU A 32 6.74 5.66 -6.37
CA LEU A 32 5.74 6.42 -7.13
C LEU A 32 4.99 7.47 -6.29
N GLY A 33 4.95 7.33 -4.97
CA GLY A 33 4.36 8.33 -4.07
C GLY A 33 5.03 9.70 -4.17
N VAL A 34 6.35 9.74 -4.49
CA VAL A 34 7.09 10.97 -4.78
C VAL A 34 6.83 11.39 -6.23
N LEU A 35 7.00 10.46 -7.18
CA LEU A 35 6.94 10.76 -8.60
C LEU A 35 5.55 11.22 -9.08
N ARG A 36 4.48 10.79 -8.41
CA ARG A 36 3.11 11.20 -8.76
C ARG A 36 2.84 12.70 -8.63
N THR A 37 3.58 13.38 -7.78
CA THR A 37 3.43 14.82 -7.58
C THR A 37 4.22 15.64 -8.60
N HIS A 38 4.99 14.97 -9.48
CA HIS A 38 5.85 15.60 -10.46
C HIS A 38 5.64 15.00 -11.85
N ALA A 39 5.87 15.79 -12.88
CA ALA A 39 6.21 15.29 -14.21
C ALA A 39 7.70 14.97 -14.20
N VAL A 40 8.07 13.79 -14.70
CA VAL A 40 9.46 13.32 -14.70
C VAL A 40 9.95 13.30 -16.15
N THR A 41 11.03 14.03 -16.42
CA THR A 41 11.77 13.94 -17.68
C THR A 41 13.03 13.12 -17.45
N LEU A 42 13.24 12.10 -18.27
CA LEU A 42 14.42 11.24 -18.23
C LEU A 42 15.24 11.47 -19.50
N ASP A 43 16.48 11.89 -19.32
CA ASP A 43 17.46 11.97 -20.40
C ASP A 43 18.46 10.82 -20.22
N TYR A 44 18.24 9.75 -20.98
CA TYR A 44 19.08 8.56 -20.92
C TYR A 44 20.47 8.79 -21.53
N VAL A 45 20.60 9.74 -22.42
CA VAL A 45 21.87 10.03 -23.11
C VAL A 45 22.85 10.69 -22.16
N SER A 46 22.40 11.70 -21.42
CA SER A 46 23.24 12.42 -20.46
C SER A 46 23.15 11.84 -19.02
N GLY A 47 22.34 10.82 -18.79
CA GLY A 47 22.13 10.22 -17.48
C GLY A 47 21.46 11.16 -16.48
N ARG A 48 20.65 12.10 -16.95
CA ARG A 48 20.00 13.11 -16.11
C ARG A 48 18.51 12.87 -16.00
N PHE A 49 17.92 13.34 -14.91
CA PHE A 49 16.48 13.45 -14.77
C PHE A 49 16.10 14.81 -14.18
N GLN A 50 14.90 15.25 -14.50
CA GLN A 50 14.31 16.49 -14.00
C GLN A 50 12.93 16.21 -13.43
N LEU A 51 12.60 16.88 -12.34
CA LEU A 51 11.29 16.84 -11.70
C LEU A 51 10.62 18.19 -11.87
N HIS A 52 9.43 18.18 -12.41
CA HIS A 52 8.61 19.38 -12.56
C HIS A 52 7.34 19.21 -11.72
N PRO A 53 7.11 20.05 -10.70
CA PRO A 53 5.90 19.98 -9.90
C PRO A 53 4.65 20.04 -10.80
N ARG A 54 3.70 19.14 -10.57
CA ARG A 54 2.43 19.18 -11.29
C ARG A 54 1.52 20.23 -10.66
N ALA A 55 0.89 21.06 -11.49
CA ALA A 55 -0.10 22.06 -11.04
C ALA A 55 -1.29 21.40 -10.33
N LYS A 56 -1.62 20.15 -10.70
CA LYS A 56 -2.68 19.34 -10.10
C LYS A 56 -2.10 17.96 -9.75
N PRO A 57 -1.47 17.79 -8.59
CA PRO A 57 -0.97 16.50 -8.19
C PRO A 57 -2.12 15.51 -8.00
N GLU A 58 -1.90 14.26 -8.41
CA GLU A 58 -2.85 13.20 -8.14
C GLU A 58 -3.03 13.06 -6.61
N PRO A 59 -4.25 13.05 -6.10
CA PRO A 59 -4.47 12.97 -4.66
C PRO A 59 -3.82 11.72 -4.08
N ALA A 60 -3.11 11.91 -2.97
CA ALA A 60 -2.51 10.79 -2.25
C ALA A 60 -3.62 9.83 -1.80
N ARG A 61 -3.64 8.61 -2.34
CA ARG A 61 -4.57 7.58 -1.88
C ARG A 61 -4.20 7.20 -0.45
N ALA A 62 -5.19 7.21 0.42
CA ALA A 62 -5.00 6.75 1.79
C ALA A 62 -4.48 5.30 1.77
N PRO A 63 -3.38 5.01 2.48
CA PRO A 63 -2.87 3.65 2.51
C PRO A 63 -3.91 2.72 3.15
N SER A 64 -4.14 1.57 2.54
CA SER A 64 -5.03 0.53 3.07
C SER A 64 -4.60 0.02 4.44
N GLY A 65 -3.35 0.28 4.81
CA GLY A 65 -2.76 -0.21 6.05
C GLY A 65 -2.21 -1.63 5.94
N PHE A 66 -2.36 -2.28 4.80
CA PHE A 66 -1.82 -3.59 4.47
C PHE A 66 -1.51 -3.69 2.97
N GLY A 67 -0.66 -4.64 2.61
CA GLY A 67 -0.34 -4.98 1.23
C GLY A 67 -0.57 -6.46 0.97
N LEU A 68 -1.13 -6.75 -0.19
CA LEU A 68 -1.39 -8.11 -0.67
C LEU A 68 -0.37 -8.49 -1.74
N MET A 69 0.00 -9.76 -1.74
CA MET A 69 0.85 -10.34 -2.77
C MET A 69 0.23 -11.64 -3.28
N PRO A 70 -0.08 -11.72 -4.57
CA PRO A 70 -0.48 -12.97 -5.19
C PRO A 70 0.72 -13.90 -5.34
N GLY A 71 0.49 -15.19 -5.28
CA GLY A 71 1.50 -16.23 -5.47
C GLY A 71 0.86 -17.58 -5.74
N THR A 72 1.67 -18.61 -5.98
CA THR A 72 1.20 -19.97 -6.26
C THR A 72 0.36 -20.57 -5.14
N ALA A 73 0.60 -20.15 -3.91
CA ALA A 73 -0.15 -20.58 -2.72
C ALA A 73 -1.32 -19.64 -2.37
N GLY A 74 -1.81 -18.84 -3.32
CA GLY A 74 -2.91 -17.91 -3.10
C GLY A 74 -2.45 -16.47 -2.81
N VAL A 75 -3.39 -15.63 -2.42
CA VAL A 75 -3.14 -14.22 -2.06
C VAL A 75 -2.81 -14.13 -0.59
N ARG A 76 -1.70 -13.49 -0.23
CA ARG A 76 -1.28 -13.36 1.16
C ARG A 76 -1.05 -11.92 1.59
N VAL A 77 -1.27 -11.65 2.88
CA VAL A 77 -0.87 -10.38 3.51
C VAL A 77 0.64 -10.37 3.69
N ARG A 78 1.34 -9.51 2.94
CA ARG A 78 2.81 -9.40 2.97
C ARG A 78 3.31 -8.11 3.62
N GLN A 79 2.44 -7.13 3.76
CA GLN A 79 2.73 -5.90 4.48
C GLN A 79 1.57 -5.59 5.42
N LEU A 80 1.88 -5.15 6.61
CA LEU A 80 0.92 -4.71 7.61
C LEU A 80 1.56 -3.58 8.41
N TYR A 81 0.91 -2.42 8.39
CA TYR A 81 1.46 -1.23 9.03
C TYR A 81 0.98 -1.13 10.46
N GLU A 82 1.92 -0.79 11.35
CA GLU A 82 1.61 -0.49 12.75
C GLU A 82 0.57 0.64 12.84
N GLY A 83 -0.33 0.54 13.82
CA GLY A 83 -1.38 1.53 14.02
C GLY A 83 -2.41 1.62 12.89
N SER A 84 -2.36 0.74 11.88
CA SER A 84 -3.35 0.72 10.81
C SER A 84 -4.69 0.17 11.27
N ALA A 85 -5.79 0.56 10.60
CA ALA A 85 -7.11 0.00 10.83
C ALA A 85 -7.12 -1.53 10.62
N ALA A 86 -6.37 -2.02 9.62
CA ALA A 86 -6.25 -3.44 9.35
C ALA A 86 -5.61 -4.22 10.52
N LYS A 87 -4.54 -3.68 11.10
CA LYS A 87 -3.89 -4.32 12.26
C LYS A 87 -4.80 -4.29 13.48
N ARG A 88 -5.47 -3.17 13.77
CA ARG A 88 -6.45 -3.07 14.86
C ARG A 88 -7.64 -4.01 14.67
N ALA A 89 -8.04 -4.26 13.42
CA ALA A 89 -9.09 -5.24 13.10
C ALA A 89 -8.65 -6.69 13.25
N GLY A 90 -7.39 -6.96 13.61
CA GLY A 90 -6.87 -8.29 13.83
C GLY A 90 -6.31 -9.00 12.60
N LEU A 91 -6.07 -8.27 11.49
CA LEU A 91 -5.33 -8.81 10.34
C LEU A 91 -3.87 -9.10 10.76
N ARG A 92 -3.30 -10.21 10.26
CA ARG A 92 -1.92 -10.64 10.56
C ARG A 92 -1.10 -10.81 9.29
N LEU A 93 0.21 -10.63 9.42
CA LEU A 93 1.14 -11.01 8.36
C LEU A 93 1.04 -12.51 8.08
N GLY A 94 1.05 -12.87 6.81
CA GLY A 94 0.95 -14.26 6.38
C GLY A 94 -0.48 -14.77 6.22
N ASP A 95 -1.50 -14.08 6.71
CA ASP A 95 -2.89 -14.45 6.48
C ASP A 95 -3.13 -14.67 4.98
N GLN A 96 -3.74 -15.81 4.63
CA GLN A 96 -4.14 -16.09 3.26
C GLN A 96 -5.51 -15.48 3.01
N VAL A 97 -5.58 -14.49 2.13
CA VAL A 97 -6.83 -13.83 1.77
C VAL A 97 -7.58 -14.69 0.76
N VAL A 98 -8.77 -15.13 1.13
CA VAL A 98 -9.63 -15.97 0.29
C VAL A 98 -10.82 -15.21 -0.29
N ALA A 99 -11.13 -14.02 0.28
CA ALA A 99 -12.09 -13.10 -0.33
C ALA A 99 -11.83 -11.66 0.11
N ILE A 100 -12.18 -10.72 -0.76
CA ILE A 100 -12.26 -9.28 -0.46
C ILE A 100 -13.69 -8.84 -0.77
N ASP A 101 -14.37 -8.34 0.26
CA ASP A 101 -15.80 -8.05 0.21
C ASP A 101 -16.57 -9.30 -0.28
N GLU A 102 -17.21 -9.24 -1.43
CA GLU A 102 -17.98 -10.34 -2.02
C GLU A 102 -17.17 -11.17 -3.04
N ARG A 103 -15.98 -10.71 -3.43
CA ARG A 103 -15.15 -11.41 -4.42
C ARG A 103 -14.26 -12.44 -3.75
N ALA A 104 -14.56 -13.70 -4.00
CA ALA A 104 -13.74 -14.84 -3.58
C ALA A 104 -12.53 -15.06 -4.51
N PHE A 105 -11.46 -15.62 -3.96
CA PHE A 105 -10.24 -16.00 -4.67
C PHE A 105 -9.99 -17.50 -4.58
N PRO A 106 -9.37 -18.09 -5.60
CA PRO A 106 -8.82 -19.43 -5.47
C PRO A 106 -7.71 -19.44 -4.41
N THR A 107 -7.56 -20.54 -3.72
CA THR A 107 -6.52 -20.71 -2.69
C THR A 107 -5.18 -21.14 -3.27
N ARG A 108 -5.14 -21.51 -4.56
CA ARG A 108 -3.95 -21.87 -5.33
C ARG A 108 -4.09 -21.37 -6.75
N ASP A 109 -2.99 -21.34 -7.48
CA ASP A 109 -2.93 -21.04 -8.91
C ASP A 109 -3.63 -19.73 -9.27
N ILE A 110 -3.19 -18.66 -8.61
CA ILE A 110 -3.73 -17.32 -8.85
C ILE A 110 -3.41 -16.91 -10.29
N GLY A 111 -4.45 -16.87 -11.11
CA GLY A 111 -4.35 -16.49 -12.51
C GLY A 111 -3.96 -15.02 -12.72
N CYS A 112 -3.50 -14.72 -13.93
CA CYS A 112 -3.10 -13.35 -14.32
C CYS A 112 -4.23 -12.33 -14.15
N GLU A 113 -5.48 -12.73 -14.34
CA GLU A 113 -6.64 -11.86 -14.15
C GLU A 113 -6.78 -11.35 -12.71
N VAL A 114 -6.68 -12.27 -11.74
CA VAL A 114 -6.73 -11.91 -10.31
C VAL A 114 -5.53 -11.04 -9.94
N THR A 115 -4.35 -11.37 -10.45
CA THR A 115 -3.13 -10.60 -10.22
C THR A 115 -3.30 -9.17 -10.76
N ARG A 116 -3.79 -9.03 -12.00
CA ARG A 116 -4.05 -7.75 -12.63
C ARG A 116 -5.05 -6.93 -11.80
N TRP A 117 -6.17 -7.52 -11.41
CA TRP A 117 -7.17 -6.86 -10.58
C TRP A 117 -6.59 -6.36 -9.25
N LEU A 118 -5.78 -7.16 -8.56
CA LEU A 118 -5.14 -6.76 -7.30
C LEU A 118 -4.18 -5.58 -7.48
N VAL A 119 -3.51 -5.50 -8.62
CA VAL A 119 -2.52 -4.44 -8.91
C VAL A 119 -3.18 -3.18 -9.45
N GLU A 120 -4.07 -3.31 -10.44
CA GLU A 120 -4.69 -2.19 -11.14
C GLU A 120 -5.82 -1.56 -10.33
N ASP A 121 -6.80 -2.35 -9.89
CA ASP A 121 -7.95 -1.85 -9.14
C ASP A 121 -7.64 -1.60 -7.66
N ARG A 122 -6.58 -2.22 -7.15
CA ARG A 122 -6.11 -2.05 -5.77
C ARG A 122 -7.23 -2.17 -4.73
N PRO A 123 -7.99 -3.25 -4.73
CA PRO A 123 -9.17 -3.41 -3.88
C PRO A 123 -8.85 -3.29 -2.39
N ALA A 124 -7.61 -3.57 -1.99
CA ALA A 124 -7.15 -3.39 -0.62
C ALA A 124 -7.35 -1.95 -0.09
N ALA A 125 -7.35 -0.94 -0.97
CA ALA A 125 -7.53 0.46 -0.58
C ALA A 125 -8.99 0.78 -0.20
N THR A 126 -9.95 0.05 -0.77
CA THR A 126 -11.39 0.26 -0.58
C THR A 126 -12.07 -0.86 0.21
N ALA A 127 -11.40 -1.99 0.42
CA ALA A 127 -11.93 -3.15 1.11
C ALA A 127 -12.58 -2.78 2.45
N ARG A 128 -13.77 -3.30 2.67
CA ARG A 128 -14.51 -3.18 3.93
C ARG A 128 -14.38 -4.44 4.77
N ARG A 129 -14.30 -5.60 4.11
CA ARG A 129 -14.23 -6.92 4.73
C ARG A 129 -13.20 -7.78 4.03
N LEU A 130 -12.39 -8.49 4.81
CA LEU A 130 -11.51 -9.53 4.32
C LEU A 130 -11.93 -10.85 4.91
N THR A 131 -12.03 -11.89 4.11
CA THR A 131 -12.07 -13.27 4.60
C THR A 131 -10.70 -13.87 4.42
N VAL A 132 -10.10 -14.33 5.51
CA VAL A 132 -8.77 -14.93 5.51
C VAL A 132 -8.82 -16.36 6.00
N LEU A 133 -7.89 -17.17 5.54
CA LEU A 133 -7.59 -18.48 6.06
C LEU A 133 -6.38 -18.35 6.99
N ARG A 134 -6.54 -18.72 8.24
CA ARG A 134 -5.51 -18.68 9.30
C ARG A 134 -5.51 -20.01 10.01
N GLU A 135 -4.39 -20.74 9.95
CA GLU A 135 -4.26 -22.07 10.61
C GLU A 135 -5.40 -23.03 10.25
N GLY A 136 -5.86 -22.98 9.00
CA GLY A 136 -6.96 -23.82 8.50
C GLY A 136 -8.37 -23.26 8.76
N ALA A 137 -8.53 -22.27 9.63
CA ALA A 137 -9.82 -21.67 9.97
C ALA A 137 -10.11 -20.42 9.11
N ARG A 138 -11.37 -20.23 8.72
CA ARG A 138 -11.83 -18.99 8.08
C ARG A 138 -12.12 -17.93 9.15
N VAL A 139 -11.49 -16.75 8.98
CA VAL A 139 -11.67 -15.61 9.87
C VAL A 139 -12.13 -14.43 9.03
N VAL A 140 -13.17 -13.75 9.48
CA VAL A 140 -13.68 -12.52 8.83
C VAL A 140 -13.12 -11.31 9.57
N ILE A 141 -12.42 -10.44 8.84
CA ILE A 141 -11.83 -9.21 9.34
C ILE A 141 -12.65 -8.03 8.82
N ASP A 142 -13.32 -7.32 9.71
CA ASP A 142 -14.10 -6.13 9.37
C ASP A 142 -13.21 -4.88 9.48
N LEU A 143 -12.89 -4.30 8.33
CA LEU A 143 -12.04 -3.11 8.23
C LEU A 143 -12.86 -1.82 8.40
N ALA A 144 -14.17 -1.85 8.16
CA ALA A 144 -15.03 -0.67 8.20
C ALA A 144 -15.17 -0.14 9.62
N LYS A 145 -15.39 -1.02 10.59
CA LYS A 145 -15.55 -0.67 12.02
C LYS A 145 -14.34 0.07 12.59
N ASN A 146 -13.15 -0.25 12.10
CA ASN A 146 -11.89 0.31 12.59
C ASN A 146 -11.38 1.54 11.79
N ARG A 147 -12.06 1.91 10.68
CA ARG A 147 -11.75 3.14 9.93
C ARG A 147 -12.37 4.38 10.59
N ALA A 148 -13.50 4.27 11.26
CA ALA A 148 -14.19 5.37 11.92
C ALA A 148 -13.36 6.00 13.04
N GLY A 149 -12.73 5.19 13.90
CA GLY A 149 -11.88 5.67 15.00
C GLY A 149 -10.58 6.38 14.58
N ALA A 150 -10.14 6.23 13.31
CA ALA A 150 -8.95 6.90 12.81
C ALA A 150 -9.23 8.36 12.37
N ARG A 151 -10.48 8.72 12.13
CA ARG A 151 -10.87 10.09 11.73
C ARG A 151 -11.08 11.03 12.92
N GLU A 152 -11.44 10.50 14.07
CA GLU A 152 -11.63 11.29 15.30
C GLU A 152 -10.30 11.73 15.92
N GLY A 153 -9.30 10.85 15.95
CA GLY A 153 -7.97 11.18 16.48
C GLY A 153 -7.15 12.16 15.64
N ALA A 154 -7.53 12.42 14.37
CA ALA A 154 -6.86 13.37 13.49
C ALA A 154 -7.42 14.81 13.57
N ARG A 155 -8.56 15.00 14.25
CA ARG A 155 -9.20 16.33 14.42
C ARG A 155 -8.87 17.00 15.74
N SER A 156 -8.18 16.31 16.66
CA SER A 156 -7.84 16.82 18.01
C SER A 156 -6.34 17.03 18.24
N ARG A 157 -5.57 17.33 17.17
CA ARG A 157 -4.16 17.74 17.30
C ARG A 157 -3.86 18.91 16.39
#